data_05f97dbc40f1842a37fabb7378bc9fc9
#
_entry.id   05f97dbc40f1842a37fabb7378bc9fc9
#
_cell.length_a   1.000
_cell.length_b   1.000
_cell.length_c   1.000
_cell.angle_alpha   90.00
_cell.angle_beta   90.00
_cell.angle_gamma   90.00
#
_symmetry.space_group_name_H-M   'P 1'
#
loop_
_entity.id
_entity.type
_entity.pdbx_description
1 polymer ?
#
loop_
_entity_poly.entity_id
_entity_poly.type
_entity_poly.pdbx_seq_one_letter_code
_entity_poly.pdbx_strand_id
1 'polypeptide(L)'
;DIAYHRNKLSVRNFDTAIDVWGADHHGHVARMQGALDAIGVGGDRLNVILMQLVRLTRDGEVVRMSKRTGKAITLVDLLEDIPIDAVRFLFNMREPGSQMEFDLDLAVEQSSQNPVYYCQYAHARICSIIKKLKAEGIEPRDCTEEELEALKAPEERELIRHLAGLTNEIVNSAKLYDPAKITRYVIDLATLFHKFYNACRVQCDDEVLMQARLYLCVCVKDTIKNILEMLRITVPELCLIHISEPTR
;
A
#
# COMPACT_ATOMS: atom_id res chain seq x y z
N ASP A 1 9.94 -18.77 -25.55
CA ASP A 1 10.09 -18.68 -24.09
C ASP A 1 11.51 -19.06 -23.64
N ILE A 2 12.05 -20.26 -24.00
CA ILE A 2 13.38 -20.72 -23.53
C ILE A 2 14.48 -19.74 -23.93
N ALA A 3 14.55 -19.32 -25.21
CA ALA A 3 15.54 -18.36 -25.69
C ALA A 3 15.44 -17.00 -24.99
N TYR A 4 14.22 -16.57 -24.67
CA TYR A 4 13.97 -15.32 -23.96
C TYR A 4 14.51 -15.37 -22.52
N HIS A 5 14.27 -16.46 -21.79
CA HIS A 5 14.82 -16.65 -20.44
C HIS A 5 16.33 -16.84 -20.43
N ARG A 6 16.87 -17.56 -21.43
CA ARG A 6 18.33 -17.63 -21.63
C ARG A 6 18.93 -16.24 -21.84
N ASN A 7 18.26 -15.37 -22.59
CA ASN A 7 18.70 -13.98 -22.77
C ASN A 7 18.73 -13.23 -21.45
N LYS A 8 17.64 -13.31 -20.65
CA LYS A 8 17.59 -12.67 -19.30
C LYS A 8 18.71 -13.18 -18.40
N LEU A 9 18.80 -14.50 -18.21
CA LEU A 9 19.61 -15.11 -17.16
C LEU A 9 21.07 -15.30 -17.52
N SER A 10 21.40 -15.52 -18.83
CA SER A 10 22.77 -15.78 -19.27
C SER A 10 23.39 -14.60 -20.04
N VAL A 11 22.65 -13.94 -20.94
CA VAL A 11 23.20 -12.85 -21.76
C VAL A 11 23.17 -11.52 -21.00
N ARG A 12 22.04 -11.20 -20.38
CA ARG A 12 21.85 -9.99 -19.57
C ARG A 12 22.30 -10.17 -18.12
N ASN A 13 22.61 -11.38 -17.72
CA ASN A 13 23.18 -11.77 -16.45
C ASN A 13 22.35 -11.35 -15.22
N PHE A 14 21.03 -11.45 -15.29
CA PHE A 14 20.17 -11.29 -14.11
C PHE A 14 20.28 -12.52 -13.21
N ASP A 15 20.32 -12.32 -11.90
CA ASP A 15 20.36 -13.41 -10.92
C ASP A 15 19.07 -14.22 -10.92
N THR A 16 17.94 -13.53 -11.07
CA THR A 16 16.59 -14.11 -11.02
C THR A 16 15.70 -13.50 -12.08
N ALA A 17 14.89 -14.32 -12.74
CA ALA A 17 13.78 -13.91 -13.56
C ALA A 17 12.46 -14.13 -12.79
N ILE A 18 11.56 -13.13 -12.79
CA ILE A 18 10.25 -13.21 -12.18
C ILE A 18 9.22 -13.07 -13.30
N ASP A 19 8.43 -14.11 -13.52
CA ASP A 19 7.36 -14.09 -14.51
C ASP A 19 6.00 -14.08 -13.80
N VAL A 20 5.07 -13.29 -14.32
CA VAL A 20 3.70 -13.23 -13.82
C VAL A 20 2.79 -13.88 -14.86
N TRP A 21 2.21 -15.03 -14.51
CA TRP A 21 1.36 -15.82 -15.40
C TRP A 21 -0.05 -16.01 -14.84
N GLY A 22 -1.01 -16.23 -15.74
CA GLY A 22 -2.33 -16.69 -15.33
C GLY A 22 -2.28 -18.09 -14.71
N ALA A 23 -3.14 -18.37 -13.76
CA ALA A 23 -3.17 -19.63 -13.02
C ALA A 23 -3.46 -20.87 -13.91
N ASP A 24 -4.05 -20.65 -15.10
CA ASP A 24 -4.24 -21.67 -16.13
C ASP A 24 -2.91 -22.20 -16.71
N HIS A 25 -1.82 -21.46 -16.58
CA HIS A 25 -0.48 -21.88 -16.98
C HIS A 25 0.30 -22.65 -15.90
N HIS A 26 -0.32 -23.02 -14.77
CA HIS A 26 0.32 -23.76 -13.67
C HIS A 26 1.15 -24.94 -14.15
N GLY A 27 0.60 -25.79 -15.06
CA GLY A 27 1.31 -26.96 -15.59
C GLY A 27 2.52 -26.63 -16.49
N HIS A 28 2.68 -25.36 -16.90
CA HIS A 28 3.81 -24.92 -17.75
C HIS A 28 5.05 -24.55 -16.91
N VAL A 29 4.89 -24.24 -15.63
CA VAL A 29 5.97 -23.79 -14.74
C VAL A 29 7.10 -24.82 -14.68
N ALA A 30 6.78 -26.07 -14.30
CA ALA A 30 7.77 -27.13 -14.18
C ALA A 30 8.45 -27.47 -15.53
N ARG A 31 7.71 -27.38 -16.63
CA ARG A 31 8.27 -27.60 -17.98
C ARG A 31 9.30 -26.53 -18.33
N MET A 32 9.01 -25.26 -17.98
CA MET A 32 9.90 -24.15 -18.28
C MET A 32 11.17 -24.22 -17.42
N GLN A 33 11.03 -24.52 -16.13
CA GLN A 33 12.16 -24.72 -15.22
C GLN A 33 13.04 -25.88 -15.68
N GLY A 34 12.46 -27.05 -16.02
CA GLY A 34 13.19 -28.19 -16.55
C GLY A 34 13.88 -27.93 -17.89
N ALA A 35 13.28 -27.11 -18.75
CA ALA A 35 13.92 -26.68 -20.00
C ALA A 35 15.13 -25.77 -19.76
N LEU A 36 15.08 -24.89 -18.78
CA LEU A 36 16.21 -24.04 -18.38
C LEU A 36 17.34 -24.85 -17.75
N ASP A 37 17.02 -25.87 -16.95
CA ASP A 37 18.00 -26.82 -16.43
C ASP A 37 18.70 -27.60 -17.57
N ALA A 38 17.94 -28.08 -18.54
CA ALA A 38 18.45 -28.84 -19.66
C ALA A 38 19.45 -28.05 -20.54
N ILE A 39 19.33 -26.73 -20.58
CA ILE A 39 20.28 -25.85 -21.31
C ILE A 39 21.36 -25.24 -20.40
N GLY A 40 21.45 -25.68 -19.13
CA GLY A 40 22.49 -25.26 -18.18
C GLY A 40 22.34 -23.83 -17.64
N VAL A 41 21.10 -23.26 -17.67
CA VAL A 41 20.82 -21.89 -17.19
C VAL A 41 20.41 -21.89 -15.72
N GLY A 42 19.80 -22.97 -15.24
CA GLY A 42 19.24 -23.11 -13.87
C GLY A 42 17.77 -22.71 -13.82
N GLY A 43 16.90 -23.71 -13.64
CA GLY A 43 15.44 -23.50 -13.52
C GLY A 43 15.02 -22.86 -12.20
N ASP A 44 15.84 -23.00 -11.17
CA ASP A 44 15.68 -22.38 -9.85
C ASP A 44 15.81 -20.85 -9.89
N ARG A 45 16.43 -20.31 -10.93
CA ARG A 45 16.53 -18.86 -11.18
C ARG A 45 15.23 -18.26 -11.77
N LEU A 46 14.27 -19.09 -12.17
CA LEU A 46 12.97 -18.67 -12.64
C LEU A 46 11.92 -18.80 -11.53
N ASN A 47 11.44 -17.67 -11.03
CA ASN A 47 10.29 -17.59 -10.12
C ASN A 47 9.03 -17.22 -10.93
N VAL A 48 7.97 -18.01 -10.78
CA VAL A 48 6.70 -17.76 -11.46
C VAL A 48 5.62 -17.42 -10.45
N ILE A 49 5.04 -16.25 -10.59
CA ILE A 49 3.90 -15.80 -9.81
C ILE A 49 2.63 -16.14 -10.60
N LEU A 50 1.83 -17.06 -10.07
CA LEU A 50 0.57 -17.46 -10.68
C LEU A 50 -0.57 -16.58 -10.16
N MET A 51 -1.21 -15.83 -11.08
CA MET A 51 -2.30 -14.92 -10.74
C MET A 51 -3.66 -15.49 -11.15
N GLN A 52 -4.61 -15.38 -10.25
CA GLN A 52 -6.01 -15.68 -10.55
C GLN A 52 -6.66 -14.58 -11.39
N LEU A 53 -7.72 -14.97 -12.13
CA LEU A 53 -8.48 -14.02 -12.93
C LEU A 53 -9.20 -13.03 -12.01
N VAL A 54 -9.10 -11.74 -12.34
CA VAL A 54 -9.86 -10.69 -11.65
C VAL A 54 -11.23 -10.55 -12.28
N ARG A 55 -12.27 -10.52 -11.44
CA ARG A 55 -13.65 -10.23 -11.87
C ARG A 55 -13.98 -8.79 -11.54
N LEU A 56 -14.51 -8.06 -12.51
CA LEU A 56 -15.01 -6.71 -12.28
C LEU A 56 -16.46 -6.78 -11.84
N THR A 57 -16.81 -6.04 -10.78
CA THR A 57 -18.20 -5.92 -10.29
C THR A 57 -18.64 -4.47 -10.28
N ARG A 58 -19.94 -4.23 -10.51
CA ARG A 58 -20.61 -2.93 -10.39
C ARG A 58 -22.03 -3.17 -9.89
N ASP A 59 -22.49 -2.42 -8.92
CA ASP A 59 -23.80 -2.63 -8.27
C ASP A 59 -23.97 -4.07 -7.74
N GLY A 60 -22.88 -4.74 -7.33
CA GLY A 60 -22.87 -6.14 -6.88
C GLY A 60 -22.94 -7.18 -8.00
N GLU A 61 -22.99 -6.77 -9.25
CA GLU A 61 -23.12 -7.65 -10.43
C GLU A 61 -21.80 -7.74 -11.22
N VAL A 62 -21.51 -8.94 -11.77
CA VAL A 62 -20.29 -9.13 -12.58
C VAL A 62 -20.41 -8.42 -13.93
N VAL A 63 -19.48 -7.52 -14.20
CA VAL A 63 -19.39 -6.78 -15.46
C VAL A 63 -18.40 -7.46 -16.39
N ARG A 64 -18.91 -7.93 -17.55
CA ARG A 64 -18.09 -8.62 -18.57
C ARG A 64 -17.75 -7.78 -19.78
N MET A 65 -18.52 -6.72 -20.01
CA MET A 65 -18.41 -5.89 -21.21
C MET A 65 -18.49 -4.40 -20.86
N SER A 66 -17.74 -3.59 -21.58
CA SER A 66 -17.83 -2.13 -21.50
C SER A 66 -19.20 -1.66 -21.98
N LYS A 67 -19.89 -0.83 -21.18
CA LYS A 67 -21.16 -0.19 -21.55
C LYS A 67 -21.01 0.70 -22.80
N ARG A 68 -19.82 1.22 -23.05
CA ARG A 68 -19.49 2.16 -24.13
C ARG A 68 -19.23 1.46 -25.45
N THR A 69 -18.51 0.35 -25.45
CA THR A 69 -18.05 -0.32 -26.66
C THR A 69 -18.75 -1.66 -26.94
N GLY A 70 -19.44 -2.26 -25.99
CA GLY A 70 -20.03 -3.59 -26.07
C GLY A 70 -18.97 -4.72 -26.18
N LYS A 71 -17.69 -4.39 -25.97
CA LYS A 71 -16.56 -5.34 -25.99
C LYS A 71 -16.06 -5.60 -24.57
N ALA A 72 -15.12 -6.53 -24.42
CA ALA A 72 -14.44 -6.76 -23.15
C ALA A 72 -13.80 -5.46 -22.65
N ILE A 73 -13.90 -5.22 -21.33
CA ILE A 73 -13.30 -4.03 -20.70
C ILE A 73 -11.79 -4.15 -20.79
N THR A 74 -11.16 -3.16 -21.42
CA THR A 74 -9.71 -3.05 -21.48
C THR A 74 -9.19 -2.31 -20.26
N LEU A 75 -7.86 -2.40 -20.02
CA LEU A 75 -7.22 -1.60 -18.98
C LEU A 75 -7.38 -0.10 -19.23
N VAL A 76 -7.39 0.32 -20.50
CA VAL A 76 -7.61 1.74 -20.87
C VAL A 76 -9.02 2.17 -20.45
N ASP A 77 -10.06 1.39 -20.79
CA ASP A 77 -11.43 1.68 -20.37
C ASP A 77 -11.54 1.80 -18.84
N LEU A 78 -10.85 0.93 -18.10
CA LEU A 78 -10.84 0.94 -16.64
C LEU A 78 -10.21 2.24 -16.10
N LEU A 79 -9.07 2.66 -16.66
CA LEU A 79 -8.33 3.85 -16.21
C LEU A 79 -8.99 5.17 -16.64
N GLU A 80 -9.91 5.16 -17.61
CA GLU A 80 -10.73 6.32 -17.95
C GLU A 80 -11.83 6.58 -16.89
N ASP A 81 -12.35 5.51 -16.28
CA ASP A 81 -13.46 5.59 -15.33
C ASP A 81 -12.98 5.65 -13.87
N ILE A 82 -11.79 5.10 -13.55
CA ILE A 82 -11.31 4.92 -12.18
C ILE A 82 -9.94 5.56 -11.96
N PRO A 83 -9.75 6.30 -10.84
CA PRO A 83 -8.46 6.86 -10.50
C PRO A 83 -7.37 5.80 -10.42
N ILE A 84 -6.21 6.07 -11.06
CA ILE A 84 -5.09 5.14 -11.12
C ILE A 84 -4.57 4.72 -9.74
N ASP A 85 -4.67 5.59 -8.74
CA ASP A 85 -4.27 5.31 -7.36
C ASP A 85 -5.15 4.22 -6.75
N ALA A 86 -6.48 4.30 -6.97
CA ALA A 86 -7.41 3.29 -6.51
C ALA A 86 -7.17 1.95 -7.20
N VAL A 87 -6.95 1.96 -8.53
CA VAL A 87 -6.61 0.75 -9.29
C VAL A 87 -5.34 0.10 -8.72
N ARG A 88 -4.26 0.85 -8.57
CA ARG A 88 -2.98 0.34 -8.05
C ARG A 88 -3.12 -0.22 -6.64
N PHE A 89 -3.81 0.49 -5.76
CA PHE A 89 -3.96 0.06 -4.38
C PHE A 89 -4.80 -1.21 -4.28
N LEU A 90 -5.98 -1.22 -4.88
CA LEU A 90 -6.93 -2.34 -4.78
C LEU A 90 -6.38 -3.62 -5.42
N PHE A 91 -5.69 -3.53 -6.57
CA PHE A 91 -5.04 -4.70 -7.18
C PHE A 91 -3.94 -5.28 -6.29
N ASN A 92 -3.23 -4.44 -5.52
CA ASN A 92 -2.18 -4.88 -4.61
C ASN A 92 -2.71 -5.31 -3.22
N MET A 93 -4.01 -5.25 -2.96
CA MET A 93 -4.59 -5.70 -1.68
C MET A 93 -4.79 -7.21 -1.58
N ARG A 94 -4.66 -7.94 -2.68
CA ARG A 94 -4.87 -9.39 -2.73
C ARG A 94 -3.60 -10.12 -3.10
N GLU A 95 -3.43 -11.27 -2.47
CA GLU A 95 -2.37 -12.20 -2.85
C GLU A 95 -2.58 -12.68 -4.29
N PRO A 96 -1.53 -12.83 -5.10
CA PRO A 96 -1.65 -13.19 -6.51
C PRO A 96 -2.48 -14.46 -6.76
N GLY A 97 -2.33 -15.48 -5.91
CA GLY A 97 -3.03 -16.76 -6.02
C GLY A 97 -4.50 -16.74 -5.55
N SER A 98 -4.98 -15.63 -4.98
CA SER A 98 -6.36 -15.53 -4.50
C SER A 98 -7.30 -14.98 -5.59
N GLN A 99 -8.54 -15.45 -5.61
CA GLN A 99 -9.58 -14.86 -6.46
C GLN A 99 -9.88 -13.45 -6.00
N MET A 100 -10.03 -12.52 -6.95
CA MET A 100 -10.32 -11.12 -6.69
C MET A 100 -11.58 -10.69 -7.44
N GLU A 101 -12.50 -10.08 -6.71
CA GLU A 101 -13.56 -9.24 -7.25
C GLU A 101 -13.13 -7.79 -7.08
N PHE A 102 -13.03 -7.07 -8.20
CA PHE A 102 -12.67 -5.66 -8.23
C PHE A 102 -13.96 -4.86 -8.34
N ASP A 103 -14.34 -4.24 -7.25
CA ASP A 103 -15.54 -3.42 -7.13
C ASP A 103 -15.28 -2.03 -7.72
N LEU A 104 -15.94 -1.74 -8.85
CA LEU A 104 -15.81 -0.49 -9.58
C LEU A 104 -16.44 0.69 -8.82
N ASP A 105 -17.46 0.44 -8.01
CA ASP A 105 -18.15 1.48 -7.25
C ASP A 105 -17.29 1.88 -6.06
N LEU A 106 -16.75 0.91 -5.31
CA LEU A 106 -15.79 1.18 -4.25
C LEU A 106 -14.55 1.91 -4.77
N ALA A 107 -14.07 1.56 -5.97
CA ALA A 107 -12.86 2.15 -6.54
C ALA A 107 -12.98 3.64 -6.86
N VAL A 108 -14.18 4.16 -7.13
CA VAL A 108 -14.44 5.59 -7.37
C VAL A 108 -14.92 6.32 -6.13
N GLU A 109 -15.22 5.59 -5.05
CA GLU A 109 -15.75 6.20 -3.83
C GLU A 109 -14.68 7.05 -3.13
N GLN A 110 -15.07 8.28 -2.79
CA GLN A 110 -14.21 9.23 -2.07
C GLN A 110 -14.57 9.28 -0.58
N SER A 111 -14.52 8.12 0.07
CA SER A 111 -14.83 7.97 1.49
C SER A 111 -13.84 7.07 2.21
N SER A 112 -14.00 6.94 3.53
CA SER A 112 -13.21 6.02 4.36
C SER A 112 -13.42 4.54 4.03
N GLN A 113 -14.43 4.18 3.24
CA GLN A 113 -14.64 2.82 2.76
C GLN A 113 -13.63 2.44 1.68
N ASN A 114 -13.16 3.42 0.88
CA ASN A 114 -12.09 3.20 -0.09
C ASN A 114 -10.74 3.20 0.63
N PRO A 115 -10.02 2.05 0.68
CA PRO A 115 -8.80 1.92 1.48
C PRO A 115 -7.67 2.88 1.06
N VAL A 116 -7.56 3.23 -0.23
CA VAL A 116 -6.54 4.19 -0.66
C VAL A 116 -6.84 5.59 -0.13
N TYR A 117 -8.09 6.02 -0.21
CA TYR A 117 -8.53 7.30 0.36
C TYR A 117 -8.33 7.34 1.88
N TYR A 118 -8.60 6.24 2.56
CA TYR A 118 -8.40 6.14 4.00
C TYR A 118 -6.95 6.37 4.40
N CYS A 119 -5.99 5.78 3.67
CA CYS A 119 -4.57 6.00 3.90
C CYS A 119 -4.11 7.42 3.52
N GLN A 120 -4.57 7.94 2.38
CA GLN A 120 -4.28 9.31 1.93
C GLN A 120 -4.86 10.34 2.91
N TYR A 121 -6.06 10.08 3.44
CA TYR A 121 -6.69 10.94 4.46
C TYR A 121 -5.90 10.98 5.76
N ALA A 122 -5.39 9.84 6.24
CA ALA A 122 -4.53 9.81 7.42
C ALA A 122 -3.29 10.69 7.23
N HIS A 123 -2.62 10.59 6.07
CA HIS A 123 -1.47 11.44 5.73
C HIS A 123 -1.83 12.93 5.71
N ALA A 124 -2.88 13.31 4.96
CA ALA A 124 -3.31 14.70 4.83
C ALA A 124 -3.76 15.31 6.17
N ARG A 125 -4.37 14.49 7.04
CA ARG A 125 -4.73 14.91 8.41
C ARG A 125 -3.51 15.24 9.25
N ILE A 126 -2.45 14.42 9.19
CA ILE A 126 -1.20 14.71 9.89
C ILE A 126 -0.57 16.00 9.34
N CYS A 127 -0.53 16.17 8.02
CA CYS A 127 -0.04 17.41 7.41
C CYS A 127 -0.79 18.65 7.92
N SER A 128 -2.12 18.54 8.07
CA SER A 128 -2.97 19.62 8.61
C SER A 128 -2.66 19.91 10.08
N ILE A 129 -2.43 18.88 10.91
CA ILE A 129 -2.03 19.04 12.32
C ILE A 129 -0.69 19.79 12.40
N ILE A 130 0.31 19.34 11.65
CA ILE A 130 1.64 19.97 11.61
C ILE A 130 1.54 21.41 11.14
N LYS A 131 0.78 21.69 10.09
CA LYS A 131 0.57 23.03 9.55
C LYS A 131 -0.09 23.96 10.57
N LYS A 132 -1.10 23.47 11.29
CA LYS A 132 -1.76 24.24 12.36
C LYS A 132 -0.78 24.62 13.48
N LEU A 133 -0.05 23.64 13.99
CA LEU A 133 0.93 23.87 15.07
C LEU A 133 2.07 24.80 14.64
N LYS A 134 2.54 24.70 13.41
CA LYS A 134 3.52 25.65 12.85
C LYS A 134 3.00 27.10 12.81
N ALA A 135 1.73 27.31 12.49
CA ALA A 135 1.13 28.63 12.52
C ALA A 135 1.05 29.22 13.94
N GLU A 136 1.10 28.36 14.98
CA GLU A 136 1.16 28.73 16.39
C GLU A 136 2.60 28.81 16.92
N GLY A 137 3.62 28.67 16.04
CA GLY A 137 5.04 28.72 16.39
C GLY A 137 5.63 27.41 16.93
N ILE A 138 4.87 26.31 16.84
CA ILE A 138 5.29 24.99 17.31
C ILE A 138 5.74 24.16 16.10
N GLU A 139 7.05 23.95 15.97
CA GLU A 139 7.61 23.13 14.90
C GLU A 139 8.00 21.73 15.41
N PRO A 140 7.77 20.68 14.60
CA PRO A 140 8.28 19.35 14.93
C PRO A 140 9.81 19.37 14.92
N ARG A 141 10.40 18.70 15.89
CA ARG A 141 11.85 18.50 16.00
C ARG A 141 12.15 17.05 16.38
N ASP A 142 13.38 16.65 16.23
CA ASP A 142 13.84 15.38 16.78
C ASP A 142 13.73 15.38 18.30
N CYS A 143 13.34 14.26 18.86
CA CYS A 143 13.23 14.05 20.30
C CYS A 143 14.35 13.12 20.78
N THR A 144 14.83 13.38 22.01
CA THR A 144 15.77 12.47 22.68
C THR A 144 15.04 11.19 23.15
N GLU A 145 15.79 10.16 23.53
CA GLU A 145 15.21 8.93 24.09
C GLU A 145 14.40 9.21 25.35
N GLU A 146 14.91 10.09 26.24
CA GLU A 146 14.24 10.49 27.47
C GLU A 146 12.92 11.22 27.18
N GLU A 147 12.87 12.07 26.16
CA GLU A 147 11.63 12.75 25.76
C GLU A 147 10.59 11.76 25.20
N LEU A 148 11.04 10.74 24.44
CA LEU A 148 10.18 9.70 23.91
C LEU A 148 9.59 8.79 24.99
N GLU A 149 10.20 8.68 26.17
CA GLU A 149 9.63 7.96 27.32
C GLU A 149 8.34 8.59 27.85
N ALA A 150 8.02 9.83 27.47
CA ALA A 150 6.72 10.44 27.79
C ALA A 150 5.54 9.78 27.07
N LEU A 151 5.79 9.02 25.99
CA LEU A 151 4.76 8.27 25.23
C LEU A 151 4.34 7.00 25.97
N LYS A 152 3.39 7.11 26.88
CA LYS A 152 2.98 6.02 27.79
C LYS A 152 1.58 5.46 27.50
N ALA A 153 0.76 6.18 26.74
CA ALA A 153 -0.59 5.74 26.43
C ALA A 153 -0.57 4.43 25.60
N PRO A 154 -1.55 3.55 25.79
CA PRO A 154 -1.64 2.29 25.02
C PRO A 154 -1.61 2.53 23.51
N GLU A 155 -2.33 3.53 23.03
CA GLU A 155 -2.45 3.89 21.61
C GLU A 155 -1.10 4.38 21.05
N GLU A 156 -0.32 5.13 21.83
CA GLU A 156 1.03 5.57 21.46
C GLU A 156 1.96 4.36 21.31
N ARG A 157 1.92 3.43 22.25
CA ARG A 157 2.75 2.22 22.24
C ARG A 157 2.37 1.26 21.12
N GLU A 158 1.07 1.11 20.82
CA GLU A 158 0.62 0.30 19.69
C GLU A 158 1.14 0.86 18.36
N LEU A 159 1.05 2.17 18.18
CA LEU A 159 1.51 2.87 17.00
C LEU A 159 3.04 2.73 16.81
N ILE A 160 3.82 2.94 17.89
CA ILE A 160 5.28 2.76 17.88
C ILE A 160 5.66 1.31 17.52
N ARG A 161 4.98 0.32 18.13
CA ARG A 161 5.25 -1.10 17.85
C ARG A 161 4.97 -1.45 16.40
N HIS A 162 3.89 -0.90 15.85
CA HIS A 162 3.56 -1.11 14.44
C HIS A 162 4.62 -0.49 13.52
N LEU A 163 5.03 0.76 13.77
CA LEU A 163 6.12 1.42 13.01
C LEU A 163 7.42 0.62 13.03
N ALA A 164 7.79 0.07 14.18
CA ALA A 164 9.00 -0.78 14.32
C ALA A 164 8.94 -2.07 13.47
N GLY A 165 7.74 -2.53 13.12
CA GLY A 165 7.51 -3.72 12.30
C GLY A 165 7.77 -3.54 10.80
N LEU A 166 7.86 -2.30 10.29
CA LEU A 166 7.90 -2.00 8.85
C LEU A 166 9.00 -2.76 8.09
N THR A 167 10.21 -2.75 8.61
CA THR A 167 11.35 -3.40 7.94
C THR A 167 11.11 -4.89 7.72
N ASN A 168 10.57 -5.57 8.73
CA ASN A 168 10.24 -7.00 8.63
C ASN A 168 9.13 -7.23 7.60
N GLU A 169 8.13 -6.36 7.55
CA GLU A 169 7.02 -6.49 6.59
C GLU A 169 7.49 -6.28 5.15
N ILE A 170 8.38 -5.31 4.90
CA ILE A 170 9.01 -5.10 3.58
C ILE A 170 9.81 -6.35 3.17
N VAL A 171 10.65 -6.88 4.06
CA VAL A 171 11.46 -8.08 3.78
C VAL A 171 10.57 -9.29 3.48
N ASN A 172 9.52 -9.48 4.24
CA ASN A 172 8.59 -10.60 4.05
C ASN A 172 7.79 -10.45 2.74
N SER A 173 7.33 -9.23 2.44
CA SER A 173 6.64 -8.94 1.19
C SER A 173 7.55 -9.21 -0.03
N ALA A 174 8.81 -8.77 0.04
CA ALA A 174 9.78 -8.99 -1.04
C ALA A 174 10.10 -10.48 -1.24
N LYS A 175 10.34 -11.23 -0.15
CA LYS A 175 10.63 -12.67 -0.21
C LYS A 175 9.49 -13.50 -0.80
N LEU A 176 8.26 -13.10 -0.54
CA LEU A 176 7.05 -13.81 -0.97
C LEU A 176 6.49 -13.26 -2.28
N TYR A 177 7.05 -12.19 -2.83
CA TYR A 177 6.49 -11.44 -3.97
C TYR A 177 5.03 -11.03 -3.74
N ASP A 178 4.69 -10.67 -2.49
CA ASP A 178 3.33 -10.41 -2.03
C ASP A 178 3.17 -8.95 -1.56
N PRO A 179 2.76 -8.03 -2.45
CA PRO A 179 2.53 -6.64 -2.09
C PRO A 179 1.33 -6.43 -1.17
N ALA A 180 0.43 -7.43 -1.04
CA ALA A 180 -0.74 -7.32 -0.16
C ALA A 180 -0.35 -7.15 1.33
N LYS A 181 0.83 -7.58 1.71
CA LYS A 181 1.38 -7.35 3.05
C LYS A 181 1.60 -5.86 3.32
N ILE A 182 2.15 -5.15 2.34
CA ILE A 182 2.45 -3.72 2.45
C ILE A 182 1.17 -2.87 2.44
N THR A 183 0.18 -3.22 1.61
CA THR A 183 -1.11 -2.51 1.61
C THR A 183 -1.88 -2.74 2.90
N ARG A 184 -1.85 -3.95 3.45
CA ARG A 184 -2.45 -4.26 4.76
C ARG A 184 -1.77 -3.48 5.88
N TYR A 185 -0.43 -3.48 5.88
CA TYR A 185 0.35 -2.74 6.87
C TYR A 185 0.00 -1.24 6.89
N VAL A 186 -0.12 -0.58 5.75
CA VAL A 186 -0.43 0.86 5.72
C VAL A 186 -1.87 1.17 6.13
N ILE A 187 -2.83 0.27 5.83
CA ILE A 187 -4.22 0.39 6.32
C ILE A 187 -4.25 0.29 7.85
N ASP A 188 -3.54 -0.69 8.41
CA ASP A 188 -3.45 -0.87 9.85
C ASP A 188 -2.76 0.32 10.52
N LEU A 189 -1.69 0.86 9.91
CA LEU A 189 -1.02 2.08 10.37
C LEU A 189 -1.97 3.28 10.41
N ALA A 190 -2.74 3.49 9.34
CA ALA A 190 -3.75 4.55 9.30
C ALA A 190 -4.82 4.36 10.39
N THR A 191 -5.26 3.13 10.62
CA THR A 191 -6.24 2.78 11.66
C THR A 191 -5.70 3.07 13.05
N LEU A 192 -4.46 2.67 13.33
CA LEU A 192 -3.79 2.94 14.60
C LEU A 192 -3.57 4.44 14.83
N PHE A 193 -3.20 5.17 13.77
CA PHE A 193 -3.10 6.62 13.84
C PHE A 193 -4.43 7.28 14.21
N HIS A 194 -5.55 6.87 13.60
CA HIS A 194 -6.86 7.42 13.94
C HIS A 194 -7.27 7.10 15.40
N LYS A 195 -6.96 5.89 15.89
CA LYS A 195 -7.17 5.55 17.32
C LYS A 195 -6.34 6.46 18.23
N PHE A 196 -5.06 6.60 17.94
CA PHE A 196 -4.16 7.50 18.68
C PHE A 196 -4.68 8.94 18.67
N TYR A 197 -5.04 9.47 17.50
CA TYR A 197 -5.50 10.85 17.38
C TYR A 197 -6.80 11.12 18.15
N ASN A 198 -7.69 10.14 18.25
CA ASN A 198 -8.93 10.26 19.02
C ASN A 198 -8.71 10.15 20.53
N ALA A 199 -7.74 9.36 20.98
CA ALA A 199 -7.46 9.14 22.40
C ALA A 199 -6.47 10.16 22.98
N CYS A 200 -5.49 10.61 22.18
CA CYS A 200 -4.37 11.41 22.62
C CYS A 200 -4.37 12.78 21.92
N ARG A 201 -4.54 13.85 22.65
CA ARG A 201 -4.39 15.20 22.09
C ARG A 201 -2.90 15.47 21.79
N VAL A 202 -2.56 15.78 20.53
CA VAL A 202 -1.19 16.13 20.14
C VAL A 202 -0.79 17.45 20.80
N GLN A 203 -1.63 18.47 20.73
CA GLN A 203 -1.43 19.74 21.41
C GLN A 203 -1.91 19.63 22.86
N CYS A 204 -0.98 19.73 23.81
CA CYS A 204 -1.25 19.67 25.27
C CYS A 204 -0.32 20.61 26.01
N ASP A 205 -0.58 20.83 27.31
CA ASP A 205 0.20 21.76 28.16
C ASP A 205 1.60 21.24 28.49
N ASP A 206 1.82 19.93 28.46
CA ASP A 206 3.13 19.31 28.64
C ASP A 206 3.90 19.41 27.32
N GLU A 207 4.87 20.29 27.27
CA GLU A 207 5.68 20.60 26.09
C GLU A 207 6.50 19.38 25.61
N VAL A 208 7.04 18.57 26.53
CA VAL A 208 7.81 17.38 26.20
C VAL A 208 6.89 16.32 25.56
N LEU A 209 5.75 16.06 26.18
CA LEU A 209 4.78 15.12 25.64
C LEU A 209 4.22 15.60 24.29
N MET A 210 3.95 16.89 24.15
CA MET A 210 3.48 17.49 22.89
C MET A 210 4.51 17.27 21.77
N GLN A 211 5.79 17.54 22.00
CA GLN A 211 6.85 17.34 21.01
C GLN A 211 7.03 15.85 20.68
N ALA A 212 7.00 14.96 21.67
CA ALA A 212 7.06 13.52 21.44
C ALA A 212 5.91 13.01 20.58
N ARG A 213 4.65 13.46 20.83
CA ARG A 213 3.47 13.14 20.02
C ARG A 213 3.56 13.72 18.61
N LEU A 214 4.08 14.93 18.48
CA LEU A 214 4.27 15.56 17.18
C LEU A 214 5.34 14.84 16.37
N TYR A 215 6.44 14.42 16.99
CA TYR A 215 7.46 13.59 16.36
C TYR A 215 6.89 12.23 15.92
N LEU A 216 6.08 11.59 16.76
CA LEU A 216 5.39 10.34 16.38
C LEU A 216 4.47 10.55 15.17
N CYS A 217 3.74 11.66 15.10
CA CYS A 217 2.94 12.02 13.92
C CYS A 217 3.81 12.15 12.65
N VAL A 218 4.99 12.77 12.75
CA VAL A 218 5.93 12.88 11.61
C VAL A 218 6.39 11.50 11.16
N CYS A 219 6.77 10.62 12.08
CA CYS A 219 7.16 9.24 11.76
C CYS A 219 6.05 8.47 11.03
N VAL A 220 4.79 8.61 11.49
CA VAL A 220 3.63 7.99 10.82
C VAL A 220 3.42 8.57 9.42
N LYS A 221 3.45 9.90 9.29
CA LYS A 221 3.29 10.60 8.01
C LYS A 221 4.31 10.12 6.98
N ASP A 222 5.58 10.10 7.37
CA ASP A 222 6.67 9.73 6.47
C ASP A 222 6.62 8.23 6.12
N THR A 223 6.19 7.39 7.05
CA THR A 223 5.97 5.96 6.79
C THR A 223 4.84 5.75 5.79
N ILE A 224 3.67 6.39 5.98
CA ILE A 224 2.55 6.30 5.02
C ILE A 224 3.01 6.80 3.65
N LYS A 225 3.68 7.96 3.60
CA LYS A 225 4.22 8.52 2.36
C LYS A 225 5.13 7.54 1.64
N ASN A 226 6.14 7.01 2.31
CA ASN A 226 7.12 6.09 1.73
C ASN A 226 6.43 4.83 1.15
N ILE A 227 5.44 4.29 1.86
CA ILE A 227 4.69 3.12 1.38
C ILE A 227 3.84 3.45 0.16
N LEU A 228 3.09 4.54 0.17
CA LEU A 228 2.27 4.94 -0.97
C LEU A 228 3.13 5.25 -2.20
N GLU A 229 4.27 5.94 -2.02
CA GLU A 229 5.23 6.20 -3.10
C GLU A 229 5.87 4.90 -3.65
N MET A 230 6.16 3.93 -2.78
CA MET A 230 6.63 2.58 -3.20
C MET A 230 5.62 1.90 -4.12
N LEU A 231 4.33 2.06 -3.85
CA LEU A 231 3.23 1.56 -4.68
C LEU A 231 2.88 2.47 -5.87
N ARG A 232 3.62 3.57 -6.06
CA ARG A 232 3.37 4.60 -7.09
C ARG A 232 1.98 5.24 -6.97
N ILE A 233 1.55 5.51 -5.75
CA ILE A 233 0.29 6.16 -5.39
C ILE A 233 0.60 7.57 -4.92
N THR A 234 -0.25 8.53 -5.28
CA THR A 234 -0.08 9.93 -4.89
C THR A 234 -0.32 10.12 -3.39
N VAL A 235 0.38 11.09 -2.82
CA VAL A 235 0.34 11.39 -1.38
C VAL A 235 -0.09 12.85 -1.20
N PRO A 236 -1.41 13.15 -1.12
CA PRO A 236 -1.89 14.50 -0.96
C PRO A 236 -1.54 15.05 0.42
N GLU A 237 -1.12 16.31 0.48
CA GLU A 237 -0.89 17.04 1.73
C GLU A 237 -2.14 17.78 2.22
N LEU A 238 -3.11 17.99 1.32
CA LEU A 238 -4.39 18.63 1.61
C LEU A 238 -5.51 17.62 1.44
N CYS A 239 -6.40 17.57 2.40
CA CYS A 239 -7.62 16.78 2.27
C CYS A 239 -8.56 17.44 1.28
N LEU A 240 -8.86 16.76 0.16
CA LEU A 240 -9.83 17.21 -0.84
C LEU A 240 -11.29 17.00 -0.36
N ILE A 241 -11.46 16.32 0.76
CA ILE A 241 -12.78 16.05 1.35
C ILE A 241 -12.92 16.91 2.60
N HIS A 242 -13.83 17.87 2.57
CA HIS A 242 -14.45 18.39 3.78
C HIS A 242 -15.31 17.29 4.42
N ILE A 243 -14.68 16.33 5.10
CA ILE A 243 -15.41 15.60 6.11
C ILE A 243 -15.56 16.59 7.26
N SER A 244 -16.77 17.11 7.40
CA SER A 244 -17.21 17.93 8.51
C SER A 244 -17.21 17.07 9.78
N GLU A 245 -16.01 16.85 10.35
CA GLU A 245 -15.90 16.43 11.74
C GLU A 245 -15.57 17.67 12.58
N PRO A 246 -16.25 17.86 13.71
CA PRO A 246 -16.00 18.98 14.57
C PRO A 246 -14.56 18.95 15.06
N THR A 247 -13.85 20.04 14.81
CA THR A 247 -12.59 20.36 15.51
C THR A 247 -12.86 20.31 17.01
N ARG A 248 -12.42 19.28 17.68
CA ARG A 248 -12.34 19.21 19.14
C ARG A 248 -10.96 19.64 19.62
#